data_065b255ea0eb3fca45e10685f39ca2ea
#
_entry.id   065b255ea0eb3fca45e10685f39ca2ea
#
_cell.length_a   1.000
_cell.length_b   1.000
_cell.length_c   1.000
_cell.angle_alpha   90.00
_cell.angle_beta   90.00
_cell.angle_gamma   90.00
#
_symmetry.space_group_name_H-M   'P 1'
#
loop_
_entity.id
_entity.type
_entity.pdbx_description
1 polymer ?
#
loop_
_entity_poly.entity_id
_entity_poly.type
_entity_poly.pdbx_seq_one_letter_code
_entity_poly.pdbx_strand_id
1 'polypeptide(L)' 'MKEETLDCLGDACPVPLVKAQKALEDLDVGDVLIVQIDHSCAMKNVPEWAREAGHNVEIEEVDDGEWEVVIEKAK' A
#
# COMPACT_ATOMS: atom_id res chain seq x y z
N MET A 1 -3.31 16.77 6.41
CA MET A 1 -3.35 15.57 5.59
C MET A 1 -1.98 15.30 5.00
N LYS A 2 -1.42 14.16 5.30
CA LYS A 2 -0.06 13.80 4.88
C LYS A 2 -0.14 12.68 3.84
N GLU A 3 0.71 12.78 2.83
CA GLU A 3 0.80 11.74 1.80
C GLU A 3 2.22 11.21 1.77
N GLU A 4 2.37 9.91 1.88
CA GLU A 4 3.68 9.28 1.88
C GLU A 4 3.74 8.20 0.79
N THR A 5 4.84 8.15 0.07
CA THR A 5 5.06 7.15 -0.99
C THR A 5 6.09 6.14 -0.52
N LEU A 6 5.74 4.87 -0.64
CA LEU A 6 6.60 3.75 -0.27
C LEU A 6 7.01 3.00 -1.52
N ASP A 7 8.31 2.97 -1.79
CA ASP A 7 8.85 2.28 -2.95
C ASP A 7 9.12 0.81 -2.60
N CYS A 8 8.30 -0.07 -3.16
CA CYS A 8 8.44 -1.52 -3.00
C CYS A 8 8.69 -2.20 -4.35
N LEU A 9 9.15 -1.45 -5.34
CA LEU A 9 9.50 -2.01 -6.64
C LEU A 9 10.68 -2.97 -6.47
N GLY A 10 10.54 -4.15 -7.06
CA GLY A 10 11.56 -5.20 -6.92
C GLY A 10 11.45 -6.03 -5.65
N ASP A 11 10.60 -5.65 -4.70
CA ASP A 11 10.39 -6.43 -3.48
C ASP A 11 9.39 -7.55 -3.72
N ALA A 12 9.75 -8.76 -3.32
CA ALA A 12 8.86 -9.92 -3.40
C ALA A 12 7.96 -9.99 -2.17
N CYS A 13 6.81 -10.66 -2.33
CA CYS A 13 5.92 -10.96 -1.22
C CYS A 13 6.63 -11.77 -0.13
N PRO A 14 6.45 -11.50 1.17
CA PRO A 14 5.51 -10.53 1.75
C PRO A 14 6.15 -9.18 2.13
N VAL A 15 7.30 -8.83 1.55
CA VAL A 15 8.04 -7.62 1.94
C VAL A 15 7.21 -6.34 1.78
N PRO A 16 6.51 -6.10 0.65
CA PRO A 16 5.68 -4.90 0.52
C PRO A 16 4.60 -4.81 1.59
N LEU A 17 4.01 -5.95 1.96
CA LEU A 17 2.99 -5.99 3.00
C LEU A 17 3.56 -5.55 4.35
N VAL A 18 4.71 -6.08 4.73
CA VAL A 18 5.36 -5.74 6.00
C VAL A 18 5.75 -4.26 6.03
N LYS A 19 6.31 -3.76 4.94
CA LYS A 19 6.69 -2.35 4.82
C LYS A 19 5.48 -1.43 4.91
N ALA A 20 4.38 -1.80 4.24
CA ALA A 20 3.16 -1.01 4.25
C ALA A 20 2.53 -0.95 5.64
N GLN A 21 2.49 -2.08 6.35
CA GLN A 21 1.98 -2.14 7.71
C GLN A 21 2.76 -1.19 8.64
N LYS A 22 4.07 -1.24 8.54
CA LYS A 22 4.95 -0.44 9.38
C LYS A 22 4.84 1.05 9.06
N ALA A 23 4.80 1.40 7.78
CA ALA A 23 4.66 2.79 7.35
C ALA A 23 3.32 3.37 7.79
N LEU A 24 2.25 2.59 7.70
CA LEU A 24 0.92 3.04 8.07
C LEU A 24 0.81 3.32 9.58
N GLU A 25 1.55 2.60 10.41
CA GLU A 25 1.58 2.85 11.85
C GLU A 25 2.08 4.25 12.19
N ASP A 26 2.96 4.80 11.37
CA ASP A 26 3.53 6.13 11.57
C ASP A 26 2.63 7.26 11.04
N LEU A 27 1.54 6.91 10.40
CA LEU A 27 0.60 7.88 9.84
C LEU A 27 -0.61 8.08 10.78
N ASP A 28 -1.24 9.25 10.65
CA ASP A 28 -2.46 9.56 11.38
C ASP A 28 -3.69 9.25 10.53
N VAL A 29 -4.84 9.13 11.18
CA VAL A 29 -6.11 8.94 10.48
C VAL A 29 -6.33 10.10 9.50
N GLY A 30 -6.65 9.77 8.27
CA GLY A 30 -6.80 10.74 7.19
C GLY A 30 -5.57 10.89 6.32
N ASP A 31 -4.44 10.37 6.76
CA ASP A 31 -3.22 10.38 5.95
C ASP A 31 -3.28 9.27 4.90
N VAL A 32 -2.53 9.46 3.82
CA VAL A 32 -2.53 8.56 2.67
C VAL A 32 -1.16 7.94 2.47
N LEU A 33 -1.13 6.62 2.29
CA LEU A 33 0.08 5.89 1.93
C LEU A 33 -0.06 5.35 0.52
N ILE A 34 0.90 5.64 -0.33
CA ILE A 34 0.96 5.14 -1.69
C ILE A 34 2.07 4.10 -1.76
N VAL A 35 1.72 2.85 -2.02
CA VAL A 35 2.67 1.74 -2.09
C VAL A 35 2.89 1.38 -3.55
N GLN A 36 4.12 1.56 -4.03
CA GLN A 36 4.50 1.22 -5.41
C GLN A 36 4.97 -0.23 -5.43
N ILE A 37 4.32 -1.06 -6.23
CA ILE A 37 4.59 -2.49 -6.32
C ILE A 37 4.68 -2.95 -7.77
N ASP A 38 5.45 -4.01 -8.00
CA ASP A 38 5.59 -4.62 -9.33
C ASP A 38 5.37 -6.14 -9.31
N HIS A 39 4.87 -6.67 -8.19
CA HIS A 39 4.53 -8.09 -8.06
C HIS A 39 3.03 -8.29 -7.85
N SER A 40 2.44 -9.20 -8.61
CA SER A 40 1.01 -9.49 -8.52
C SER A 40 0.60 -9.99 -7.13
N CYS A 41 1.49 -10.71 -6.45
CA CYS A 41 1.26 -11.19 -5.09
C CYS A 41 1.05 -10.03 -4.12
N ALA A 42 1.91 -9.02 -4.21
CA ALA A 42 1.80 -7.83 -3.36
C ALA A 42 0.53 -7.03 -3.67
N MET A 43 0.15 -6.96 -4.95
CA MET A 43 -1.07 -6.28 -5.38
C MET A 43 -2.33 -6.92 -4.77
N LYS A 44 -2.25 -8.20 -4.42
CA LYS A 44 -3.35 -8.91 -3.76
C LYS A 44 -3.29 -8.78 -2.24
N ASN A 45 -2.12 -9.03 -1.66
CA ASN A 45 -1.96 -9.09 -0.21
C ASN A 45 -2.08 -7.72 0.47
N VAL A 46 -1.47 -6.70 -0.10
CA VAL A 46 -1.48 -5.36 0.50
C VAL A 46 -2.88 -4.76 0.55
N PRO A 47 -3.65 -4.73 -0.56
CA PRO A 47 -5.02 -4.22 -0.50
C PRO A 47 -5.93 -5.04 0.41
N GLU A 48 -5.79 -6.35 0.39
CA GLU A 48 -6.61 -7.23 1.22
C GLU A 48 -6.40 -6.94 2.70
N TRP A 49 -5.14 -6.86 3.13
CA TRP A 49 -4.81 -6.50 4.51
C TRP A 49 -5.40 -5.14 4.89
N ALA A 50 -5.22 -4.14 4.03
CA ALA A 50 -5.66 -2.79 4.33
C ALA A 50 -7.19 -2.70 4.46
N ARG A 51 -7.92 -3.42 3.61
CA ARG A 51 -9.38 -3.48 3.71
C ARG A 51 -9.84 -4.17 4.98
N GLU A 52 -9.19 -5.28 5.35
CA GLU A 52 -9.51 -6.00 6.59
C GLU A 52 -9.22 -5.16 7.82
N ALA A 53 -8.23 -4.30 7.76
CA ALA A 53 -7.90 -3.37 8.84
C ALA A 53 -8.87 -2.19 8.92
N GLY A 54 -9.75 -2.04 7.94
CA GLY A 54 -10.77 -0.98 7.93
C GLY A 54 -10.35 0.30 7.24
N HIS A 55 -9.27 0.26 6.47
CA HIS A 55 -8.80 1.42 5.71
C HIS A 55 -9.44 1.47 4.32
N ASN A 56 -9.42 2.64 3.69
CA ASN A 56 -9.87 2.80 2.32
C ASN A 56 -8.71 2.49 1.36
N VAL A 57 -8.98 1.70 0.33
CA VAL A 57 -7.94 1.22 -0.57
C VAL A 57 -8.35 1.41 -2.03
N GLU A 58 -7.45 1.95 -2.83
CA GLU A 58 -7.59 2.01 -4.27
C GLU A 58 -6.33 1.46 -4.92
N ILE A 59 -6.48 0.81 -6.07
CA ILE A 59 -5.36 0.27 -6.83
C ILE A 59 -5.36 0.93 -8.19
N GLU A 60 -4.19 1.42 -8.60
CA GLU A 60 -4.01 2.04 -9.90
C GLU A 60 -2.83 1.42 -10.62
N GLU A 61 -3.03 1.03 -11.88
CA GLU A 61 -1.94 0.57 -12.73
C GLU A 61 -1.27 1.80 -13.34
N VAL A 62 0.01 1.98 -13.04
CA VAL A 62 0.75 3.17 -13.47
C VAL A 62 1.67 2.90 -14.66
N ASP A 63 2.04 1.63 -14.85
CA ASP A 63 2.83 1.19 -15.99
C ASP A 63 2.58 -0.30 -16.19
N ASP A 64 3.10 -0.86 -17.28
CA ASP A 64 2.96 -2.28 -17.57
C ASP A 64 3.67 -3.09 -16.48
N GLY A 65 2.90 -3.82 -15.69
CA GLY A 65 3.42 -4.61 -14.58
C GLY A 65 3.76 -3.84 -13.32
N GLU A 66 3.40 -2.55 -13.24
CA GLU A 66 3.62 -1.72 -12.07
C GLU A 66 2.30 -1.11 -11.59
N TRP A 67 2.07 -1.16 -10.28
CA TRP A 67 0.84 -0.66 -9.66
C TRP A 67 1.14 0.21 -8.46
N GLU A 68 0.20 1.12 -8.15
CA GLU A 68 0.20 1.86 -6.90
C GLU A 68 -1.01 1.46 -6.10
N VAL A 69 -0.79 1.07 -4.85
CA VAL A 69 -1.86 0.81 -3.89
C VAL A 69 -1.99 2.04 -3.01
N VAL A 70 -3.10 2.74 -3.12
CA VAL A 70 -3.35 3.96 -2.36
C VAL A 70 -4.20 3.59 -1.15
N ILE A 71 -3.64 3.78 0.04
CA ILE A 71 -4.29 3.43 1.30
C ILE A 71 -4.54 4.70 2.11
N GLU A 72 -5.81 4.99 2.36
CA GLU A 72 -6.18 6.09 3.25
C GLU A 72 -6.42 5.51 4.64
N LYS A 73 -5.66 5.98 5.62
CA LYS A 73 -5.79 5.48 6.98
C LYS A 73 -7.12 5.95 7.59
N ALA A 74 -7.98 5.01 7.91
CA ALA A 74 -9.32 5.29 8.43
C ALA A 74 -9.46 4.98 9.93
N LYS A 75 -8.48 4.32 10.51
CA LYS A 75 -8.53 3.94 11.93
C LYS A 75 -7.21 4.13 12.63
#